data_e5630628b15ac5d00405b6b1098fd0a3
#
_entry.id   e5630628b15ac5d00405b6b1098fd0a3
#
_cell.length_a   1.000
_cell.length_b   1.000
_cell.length_c   1.000
_cell.angle_alpha   90.00
_cell.angle_beta   90.00
_cell.angle_gamma   90.00
#
_symmetry.space_group_name_H-M   'P 1'
#
loop_
_entity.id
_entity.type
_entity.pdbx_description
1 polymer ?
#
loop_
_entity_poly.entity_id
_entity_poly.type
_entity_poly.pdbx_seq_one_letter_code
_entity_poly.pdbx_strand_id
1 'polypeptide(L)'
;MSCHALELVCWNIRGLNIPAKRKALRGFVDSVRAAIVCILETKLEVVDIYVILQCMGPNYDGFTYLPTSETRGGIFVAWDTTRVMVTNFVNDSHCITGFVSPKEGTPWWLTVVYGPQEDEHKINFLNELSERRSLCPGPWLVIGDFNLILYAADKNNPNLDRRMMGKFKRFVDNNALKELFLHGRKFTWSNERETPTLTKI
;
A
#
# COMPACT_ATOMS: atom_id res chain seq x y z
N MET A 1 -25.25 18.34 0.40
CA MET A 1 -23.81 18.43 0.74
C MET A 1 -23.09 17.42 -0.15
N SER A 2 -22.25 17.88 -1.05
CA SER A 2 -21.45 16.98 -1.91
C SER A 2 -20.36 16.37 -1.02
N CYS A 3 -20.52 15.10 -0.69
CA CYS A 3 -19.45 14.35 -0.03
C CYS A 3 -18.31 14.19 -1.05
N HIS A 4 -17.30 15.04 -0.99
CA HIS A 4 -16.11 14.86 -1.81
C HIS A 4 -15.38 13.60 -1.32
N ALA A 5 -15.44 12.54 -2.13
CA ALA A 5 -14.72 11.32 -1.85
C ALA A 5 -13.22 11.62 -1.69
N LEU A 6 -12.60 11.10 -0.63
CA LEU A 6 -11.17 11.22 -0.43
C LEU A 6 -10.46 10.25 -1.38
N GLU A 7 -9.72 10.78 -2.34
CA GLU A 7 -8.98 9.97 -3.30
C GLU A 7 -7.64 9.54 -2.70
N LEU A 8 -7.38 8.23 -2.79
CA LEU A 8 -6.16 7.59 -2.35
C LEU A 8 -5.53 6.82 -3.50
N VAL A 9 -4.23 6.98 -3.70
CA VAL A 9 -3.42 6.22 -4.65
C VAL A 9 -2.51 5.27 -3.90
N CYS A 10 -2.45 4.01 -4.34
CA CYS A 10 -1.44 3.04 -3.91
C CYS A 10 -0.78 2.43 -5.14
N TRP A 11 0.57 2.54 -5.23
CA TRP A 11 1.31 2.11 -6.42
C TRP A 11 2.64 1.44 -6.04
N ASN A 12 2.83 0.20 -6.48
CA ASN A 12 4.14 -0.46 -6.47
C ASN A 12 4.97 0.05 -7.67
N ILE A 13 5.94 0.95 -7.41
CA ILE A 13 6.73 1.68 -8.44
C ILE A 13 7.97 0.94 -8.91
N ARG A 14 8.37 -0.13 -8.21
CA ARG A 14 9.58 -0.91 -8.50
C ARG A 14 10.85 -0.04 -8.60
N GLY A 15 11.03 0.84 -7.60
CA GLY A 15 12.21 1.68 -7.40
C GLY A 15 12.06 3.12 -7.90
N LEU A 16 12.55 4.07 -7.10
CA LEU A 16 12.57 5.53 -7.34
C LEU A 16 13.99 6.11 -7.42
N ASN A 17 15.02 5.26 -7.55
CA ASN A 17 16.40 5.72 -7.64
C ASN A 17 16.68 6.52 -8.92
N ILE A 18 15.89 6.32 -9.97
CA ILE A 18 16.04 6.96 -11.27
C ILE A 18 15.20 8.25 -11.34
N PRO A 19 15.81 9.44 -11.60
CA PRO A 19 15.07 10.72 -11.66
C PRO A 19 13.91 10.72 -12.64
N ALA A 20 14.03 10.01 -13.78
CA ALA A 20 12.95 9.90 -14.76
C ALA A 20 11.67 9.25 -14.16
N LYS A 21 11.83 8.24 -13.28
CA LYS A 21 10.70 7.62 -12.57
C LYS A 21 10.04 8.58 -11.59
N ARG A 22 10.82 9.39 -10.87
CA ARG A 22 10.29 10.44 -9.97
C ARG A 22 9.47 11.46 -10.75
N LYS A 23 9.98 11.89 -11.92
CA LYS A 23 9.24 12.81 -12.82
C LYS A 23 7.96 12.19 -13.36
N ALA A 24 7.98 10.92 -13.76
CA ALA A 24 6.78 10.20 -14.23
C ALA A 24 5.73 10.05 -13.11
N LEU A 25 6.16 9.68 -11.90
CA LEU A 25 5.31 9.62 -10.72
C LEU A 25 4.68 10.99 -10.43
N ARG A 26 5.46 12.08 -10.49
CA ARG A 26 4.98 13.44 -10.32
C ARG A 26 3.87 13.78 -11.31
N GLY A 27 4.08 13.54 -12.60
CA GLY A 27 3.07 13.81 -13.63
C GLY A 27 1.77 13.03 -13.40
N PHE A 28 1.87 11.78 -12.93
CA PHE A 28 0.71 10.98 -12.56
C PHE A 28 -0.03 11.56 -11.34
N VAL A 29 0.70 11.88 -10.26
CA VAL A 29 0.12 12.45 -9.03
C VAL A 29 -0.58 13.79 -9.32
N ASP A 30 0.03 14.65 -10.11
CA ASP A 30 -0.57 15.93 -10.55
C ASP A 30 -1.88 15.72 -11.33
N SER A 31 -1.99 14.63 -12.12
CA SER A 31 -3.19 14.31 -12.89
C SER A 31 -4.35 13.77 -12.04
N VAL A 32 -4.03 12.96 -11.01
CA VAL A 32 -5.04 12.30 -10.16
C VAL A 32 -5.49 13.20 -9.00
N ARG A 33 -4.60 14.03 -8.47
CA ARG A 33 -4.84 14.94 -7.33
C ARG A 33 -5.36 14.21 -6.09
N ALA A 34 -4.83 13.02 -5.82
CA ALA A 34 -5.21 12.25 -4.63
C ALA A 34 -4.87 13.01 -3.34
N ALA A 35 -5.63 12.80 -2.27
CA ALA A 35 -5.33 13.38 -0.97
C ALA A 35 -4.23 12.62 -0.23
N ILE A 36 -4.11 11.32 -0.48
CA ILE A 36 -3.09 10.43 0.09
C ILE A 36 -2.46 9.63 -1.05
N VAL A 37 -1.13 9.54 -1.06
CA VAL A 37 -0.37 8.73 -2.02
C VAL A 37 0.54 7.77 -1.27
N CYS A 38 0.35 6.48 -1.51
CA CYS A 38 1.12 5.38 -0.93
C CYS A 38 1.98 4.74 -2.01
N ILE A 39 3.29 4.79 -1.87
CA ILE A 39 4.23 4.24 -2.84
C ILE A 39 4.99 3.08 -2.21
N LEU A 40 4.96 1.94 -2.89
CA LEU A 40 5.58 0.70 -2.48
C LEU A 40 6.80 0.39 -3.34
N GLU A 41 7.72 -0.40 -2.78
CA GLU A 41 8.96 -0.81 -3.45
C GLU A 41 9.77 0.40 -3.94
N THR A 42 9.93 1.40 -3.06
CA THR A 42 10.64 2.64 -3.39
C THR A 42 12.11 2.43 -3.68
N LYS A 43 12.74 1.42 -3.05
CA LYS A 43 14.18 1.12 -3.06
C LYS A 43 15.03 2.31 -2.61
N LEU A 44 14.49 3.13 -1.71
CA LEU A 44 15.17 4.27 -1.11
C LEU A 44 15.50 3.97 0.36
N GLU A 45 16.75 4.25 0.75
CA GLU A 45 17.17 4.18 2.14
C GLU A 45 16.73 5.42 2.93
N VAL A 46 16.69 6.57 2.25
CA VAL A 46 16.26 7.84 2.82
C VAL A 46 15.22 8.48 1.92
N VAL A 47 14.11 8.92 2.52
CA VAL A 47 13.10 9.75 1.87
C VAL A 47 13.07 11.08 2.63
N ASP A 48 13.61 12.11 2.02
CA ASP A 48 13.62 13.47 2.54
C ASP A 48 12.62 14.36 1.79
N ILE A 49 12.52 15.60 2.22
CA ILE A 49 11.63 16.60 1.59
C ILE A 49 11.95 16.81 0.11
N TYR A 50 13.22 16.67 -0.31
CA TYR A 50 13.58 16.84 -1.74
C TYR A 50 13.02 15.70 -2.59
N VAL A 51 13.07 14.45 -2.08
CA VAL A 51 12.45 13.30 -2.74
C VAL A 51 10.93 13.50 -2.85
N ILE A 52 10.29 13.96 -1.77
CA ILE A 52 8.84 14.25 -1.77
C ILE A 52 8.50 15.34 -2.79
N LEU A 53 9.22 16.44 -2.80
CA LEU A 53 9.00 17.53 -3.76
C LEU A 53 9.18 17.08 -5.21
N GLN A 54 10.16 16.21 -5.49
CA GLN A 54 10.38 15.67 -6.83
C GLN A 54 9.27 14.70 -7.27
N CYS A 55 8.76 13.90 -6.35
CA CYS A 55 7.76 12.85 -6.63
C CYS A 55 6.32 13.35 -6.55
N MET A 56 6.01 14.20 -5.55
CA MET A 56 4.65 14.59 -5.16
C MET A 56 4.36 16.06 -5.39
N GLY A 57 5.37 16.93 -5.23
CA GLY A 57 5.26 18.36 -5.31
C GLY A 57 4.89 19.06 -4.00
N PRO A 58 4.71 20.40 -4.06
CA PRO A 58 4.61 21.22 -2.86
C PRO A 58 3.29 21.05 -2.08
N ASN A 59 2.28 20.44 -2.68
CA ASN A 59 0.98 20.25 -2.02
C ASN A 59 0.99 19.09 -1.02
N TYR A 60 2.00 18.17 -1.12
CA TYR A 60 2.13 17.02 -0.23
C TYR A 60 3.19 17.34 0.83
N ASP A 61 2.77 18.09 1.83
CA ASP A 61 3.62 18.60 2.91
C ASP A 61 3.69 17.67 4.14
N GLY A 62 2.75 16.72 4.25
CA GLY A 62 2.80 15.64 5.21
C GLY A 62 3.37 14.37 4.59
N PHE A 63 4.31 13.70 5.28
CA PHE A 63 4.81 12.40 4.82
C PHE A 63 5.41 11.56 5.96
N THR A 64 5.46 10.26 5.72
CA THR A 64 6.21 9.27 6.52
C THR A 64 6.75 8.18 5.61
N TYR A 65 7.77 7.44 6.05
CA TYR A 65 8.33 6.37 5.24
C TYR A 65 8.90 5.23 6.09
N LEU A 66 8.95 4.05 5.49
CA LEU A 66 9.68 2.88 5.94
C LEU A 66 10.82 2.66 4.93
N PRO A 67 12.08 2.76 5.35
CA PRO A 67 13.21 2.66 4.43
C PRO A 67 13.32 1.26 3.82
N THR A 68 13.96 1.16 2.65
CA THR A 68 14.40 -0.14 2.13
C THR A 68 15.41 -0.78 3.07
N SER A 69 15.40 -2.09 3.15
CA SER A 69 16.42 -2.91 3.80
C SER A 69 16.67 -4.15 2.96
N GLU A 70 17.58 -5.04 3.36
CA GLU A 70 17.93 -6.25 2.59
C GLU A 70 16.71 -7.06 2.13
N THR A 71 15.67 -7.15 2.95
CA THR A 71 14.46 -7.92 2.69
C THR A 71 13.21 -7.10 2.35
N ARG A 72 13.32 -5.75 2.35
CA ARG A 72 12.17 -4.85 2.17
C ARG A 72 12.43 -3.83 1.08
N GLY A 73 11.44 -3.65 0.20
CA GLY A 73 11.56 -2.69 -0.90
C GLY A 73 11.32 -1.22 -0.54
N GLY A 74 10.94 -0.93 0.71
CA GLY A 74 10.61 0.41 1.19
C GLY A 74 9.20 0.87 0.83
N ILE A 75 8.61 1.67 1.72
CA ILE A 75 7.28 2.29 1.57
C ILE A 75 7.43 3.78 1.84
N PHE A 76 6.75 4.65 1.13
CA PHE A 76 6.45 5.97 1.64
C PHE A 76 4.97 6.33 1.46
N VAL A 77 4.48 7.16 2.37
CA VAL A 77 3.12 7.70 2.36
C VAL A 77 3.22 9.21 2.44
N ALA A 78 2.59 9.91 1.50
CA ALA A 78 2.52 11.36 1.48
C ALA A 78 1.06 11.81 1.39
N TRP A 79 0.74 12.97 2.00
CA TRP A 79 -0.61 13.50 1.99
C TRP A 79 -0.63 15.03 1.94
N ASP A 80 -1.72 15.56 1.40
CA ASP A 80 -2.04 16.99 1.36
C ASP A 80 -2.69 17.38 2.69
N THR A 81 -1.97 18.12 3.57
CA THR A 81 -2.48 18.52 4.89
C THR A 81 -3.62 19.53 4.80
N THR A 82 -3.84 20.13 3.63
CA THR A 82 -5.02 20.98 3.40
C THR A 82 -6.31 20.18 3.30
N ARG A 83 -6.23 18.86 3.03
CA ARG A 83 -7.37 17.95 2.80
C ARG A 83 -7.50 16.90 3.91
N VAL A 84 -6.39 16.42 4.45
CA VAL A 84 -6.37 15.32 5.42
C VAL A 84 -5.18 15.44 6.36
N MET A 85 -5.38 15.09 7.64
CA MET A 85 -4.30 14.91 8.60
C MET A 85 -4.08 13.43 8.84
N VAL A 86 -2.82 12.99 8.84
CA VAL A 86 -2.45 11.62 9.22
C VAL A 86 -1.51 11.67 10.41
N THR A 87 -1.87 10.96 11.47
CA THR A 87 -1.17 10.98 12.77
C THR A 87 -1.00 9.57 13.34
N ASN A 88 -0.43 9.46 14.53
CA ASN A 88 -0.28 8.19 15.27
C ASN A 88 0.39 7.10 14.45
N PHE A 89 1.50 7.46 13.79
CA PHE A 89 2.23 6.52 12.95
C PHE A 89 2.89 5.42 13.75
N VAL A 90 2.76 4.21 13.23
CA VAL A 90 3.52 3.04 13.68
C VAL A 90 4.10 2.36 12.45
N ASN A 91 5.40 2.14 12.48
CA ASN A 91 6.16 1.42 11.46
C ASN A 91 6.50 0.03 11.98
N ASP A 92 5.92 -0.99 11.38
CA ASP A 92 6.27 -2.39 11.61
C ASP A 92 7.28 -2.86 10.54
N SER A 93 7.58 -4.16 10.52
CA SER A 93 8.58 -4.68 9.57
C SER A 93 8.19 -4.51 8.10
N HIS A 94 6.90 -4.61 7.78
CA HIS A 94 6.38 -4.63 6.42
C HIS A 94 5.20 -3.67 6.20
N CYS A 95 4.90 -2.79 7.15
CA CYS A 95 3.80 -1.87 6.99
C CYS A 95 4.00 -0.54 7.72
N ILE A 96 3.26 0.46 7.27
CA ILE A 96 3.06 1.74 7.95
C ILE A 96 1.59 1.85 8.29
N THR A 97 1.29 2.06 9.56
CA THR A 97 -0.08 2.34 10.03
C THR A 97 -0.19 3.78 10.50
N GLY A 98 -1.27 4.46 10.15
CA GLY A 98 -1.54 5.83 10.59
C GLY A 98 -3.04 6.07 10.77
N PHE A 99 -3.40 7.02 11.62
CA PHE A 99 -4.77 7.46 11.82
C PHE A 99 -5.09 8.64 10.90
N VAL A 100 -6.05 8.44 10.01
CA VAL A 100 -6.45 9.38 8.97
C VAL A 100 -7.65 10.18 9.45
N SER A 101 -7.48 11.49 9.53
CA SER A 101 -8.53 12.46 9.89
C SER A 101 -8.78 13.36 8.70
N PRO A 102 -9.75 13.06 7.82
CA PRO A 102 -10.13 13.95 6.74
C PRO A 102 -10.77 15.23 7.29
N LYS A 103 -10.65 16.36 6.58
CA LYS A 103 -11.33 17.61 6.99
C LYS A 103 -12.84 17.46 7.02
N GLU A 104 -13.38 16.62 6.13
CA GLU A 104 -14.79 16.28 6.07
C GLU A 104 -14.94 14.77 6.04
N GLY A 105 -15.77 14.22 6.94
CA GLY A 105 -16.03 12.79 7.02
C GLY A 105 -15.56 12.14 8.32
N THR A 106 -15.70 10.83 8.40
CA THR A 106 -15.37 10.04 9.59
C THR A 106 -13.89 9.65 9.56
N PRO A 107 -13.13 9.81 10.64
CA PRO A 107 -11.76 9.31 10.75
C PRO A 107 -11.69 7.78 10.65
N TRP A 108 -10.53 7.28 10.17
CA TRP A 108 -10.30 5.85 9.96
C TRP A 108 -8.81 5.51 10.03
N TRP A 109 -8.48 4.24 10.15
CA TRP A 109 -7.11 3.76 10.16
C TRP A 109 -6.67 3.31 8.77
N LEU A 110 -5.46 3.72 8.36
CA LEU A 110 -4.79 3.28 7.14
C LEU A 110 -3.59 2.43 7.52
N THR A 111 -3.52 1.23 6.96
CA THR A 111 -2.29 0.42 6.97
C THR A 111 -1.84 0.17 5.54
N VAL A 112 -0.65 0.65 5.21
CA VAL A 112 -0.02 0.46 3.90
C VAL A 112 0.98 -0.67 4.02
N VAL A 113 0.83 -1.72 3.22
CA VAL A 113 1.63 -2.95 3.32
C VAL A 113 2.50 -3.18 2.09
N TYR A 114 3.72 -3.68 2.32
CA TYR A 114 4.55 -4.35 1.33
C TYR A 114 5.05 -5.65 1.96
N GLY A 115 4.28 -6.72 1.74
CA GLY A 115 4.48 -8.03 2.37
C GLY A 115 5.78 -8.70 1.91
N PRO A 116 6.31 -9.62 2.72
CA PRO A 116 7.51 -10.38 2.40
C PRO A 116 7.28 -11.31 1.20
N GLN A 117 8.34 -11.55 0.42
CA GLN A 117 8.30 -12.48 -0.69
C GLN A 117 8.48 -13.92 -0.21
N GLU A 118 9.35 -14.12 0.78
CA GLU A 118 9.69 -15.43 1.35
C GLU A 118 8.55 -15.97 2.21
N ASP A 119 8.13 -17.20 1.96
CA ASP A 119 6.97 -17.82 2.62
C ASP A 119 7.14 -17.99 4.12
N GLU A 120 8.38 -18.14 4.60
CA GLU A 120 8.71 -18.25 6.03
C GLU A 120 8.33 -16.99 6.83
N HIS A 121 8.40 -15.80 6.20
CA HIS A 121 8.08 -14.52 6.84
C HIS A 121 6.61 -14.12 6.72
N LYS A 122 5.86 -14.70 5.78
CA LYS A 122 4.46 -14.33 5.51
C LYS A 122 3.53 -14.59 6.69
N ILE A 123 3.80 -15.64 7.47
CA ILE A 123 2.96 -15.96 8.65
C ILE A 123 3.12 -14.90 9.73
N ASN A 124 4.37 -14.52 10.03
CA ASN A 124 4.66 -13.48 11.01
C ASN A 124 4.08 -12.14 10.58
N PHE A 125 4.20 -11.81 9.30
CA PHE A 125 3.58 -10.62 8.71
C PHE A 125 2.05 -10.58 8.91
N LEU A 126 1.33 -11.67 8.68
CA LEU A 126 -0.12 -11.74 8.92
C LEU A 126 -0.47 -11.64 10.41
N ASN A 127 0.38 -12.17 11.30
CA ASN A 127 0.21 -12.03 12.74
C ASN A 127 0.43 -10.58 13.19
N GLU A 128 1.49 -9.91 12.73
CA GLU A 128 1.72 -8.47 12.97
C GLU A 128 0.50 -7.62 12.56
N LEU A 129 -0.07 -7.88 11.38
CA LEU A 129 -1.27 -7.16 10.91
C LEU A 129 -2.48 -7.44 11.80
N SER A 130 -2.65 -8.67 12.31
CA SER A 130 -3.75 -9.00 13.23
C SER A 130 -3.59 -8.30 14.59
N GLU A 131 -2.37 -8.22 15.10
CA GLU A 131 -2.05 -7.46 16.31
C GLU A 131 -2.32 -5.96 16.08
N ARG A 132 -1.94 -5.44 14.92
CA ARG A 132 -2.22 -4.06 14.53
C ARG A 132 -3.72 -3.76 14.49
N ARG A 133 -4.54 -4.69 13.99
CA ARG A 133 -6.01 -4.56 14.00
C ARG A 133 -6.56 -4.32 15.39
N SER A 134 -6.06 -5.00 16.40
CA SER A 134 -6.54 -4.84 17.77
C SER A 134 -6.25 -3.45 18.36
N LEU A 135 -5.25 -2.74 17.81
CA LEU A 135 -4.86 -1.38 18.19
C LEU A 135 -5.52 -0.29 17.34
N CYS A 136 -6.28 -0.68 16.30
CA CYS A 136 -6.94 0.22 15.36
C CYS A 136 -8.47 0.13 15.50
N PRO A 137 -9.09 0.72 16.53
CA PRO A 137 -10.54 0.65 16.71
C PRO A 137 -11.29 1.43 15.61
N GLY A 138 -12.41 0.87 15.14
CA GLY A 138 -13.26 1.48 14.12
C GLY A 138 -12.89 1.09 12.68
N PRO A 139 -13.21 1.96 11.69
CA PRO A 139 -12.93 1.69 10.29
C PRO A 139 -11.44 1.54 10.02
N TRP A 140 -11.07 0.50 9.26
CA TRP A 140 -9.68 0.19 8.95
C TRP A 140 -9.53 -0.21 7.48
N LEU A 141 -8.69 0.50 6.75
CA LEU A 141 -8.30 0.18 5.38
C LEU A 141 -6.88 -0.40 5.39
N VAL A 142 -6.72 -1.60 4.86
CA VAL A 142 -5.40 -2.17 4.56
C VAL A 142 -5.24 -2.20 3.06
N ILE A 143 -4.17 -1.57 2.57
CA ILE A 143 -3.91 -1.44 1.13
C ILE A 143 -2.43 -1.67 0.84
N GLY A 144 -2.12 -2.23 -0.32
CA GLY A 144 -0.75 -2.43 -0.78
C GLY A 144 -0.56 -3.77 -1.44
N ASP A 145 0.70 -4.21 -1.45
CA ASP A 145 1.13 -5.48 -2.02
C ASP A 145 1.38 -6.49 -0.89
N PHE A 146 0.46 -7.43 -0.71
CA PHE A 146 0.58 -8.48 0.31
C PHE A 146 1.55 -9.59 -0.09
N ASN A 147 1.96 -9.68 -1.35
CA ASN A 147 2.66 -10.84 -1.92
C ASN A 147 1.91 -12.16 -1.64
N LEU A 148 0.60 -12.09 -1.50
CA LEU A 148 -0.34 -13.18 -1.24
C LEU A 148 -1.56 -13.02 -2.16
N ILE A 149 -2.18 -14.13 -2.53
CA ILE A 149 -3.45 -14.14 -3.25
C ILE A 149 -4.56 -14.73 -2.39
N LEU A 150 -5.75 -14.18 -2.51
CA LEU A 150 -6.90 -14.59 -1.72
C LEU A 150 -7.63 -15.79 -2.37
N TYR A 151 -7.78 -15.76 -3.69
CA TYR A 151 -8.48 -16.77 -4.47
C TYR A 151 -7.61 -17.32 -5.61
N ALA A 152 -7.87 -18.55 -6.04
CA ALA A 152 -7.18 -19.15 -7.20
C ALA A 152 -7.39 -18.31 -8.48
N ALA A 153 -8.53 -17.64 -8.61
CA ALA A 153 -8.84 -16.75 -9.74
C ALA A 153 -8.00 -15.46 -9.78
N ASP A 154 -7.28 -15.14 -8.70
CA ASP A 154 -6.38 -13.98 -8.60
C ASP A 154 -5.03 -14.22 -9.31
N LYS A 155 -4.81 -15.41 -9.86
CA LYS A 155 -3.65 -15.77 -10.63
C LYS A 155 -4.05 -16.47 -11.92
N ASN A 156 -3.33 -16.20 -13.02
CA ASN A 156 -3.66 -16.75 -14.35
C ASN A 156 -3.08 -18.14 -14.63
N ASN A 157 -2.34 -18.73 -13.68
CA ASN A 157 -1.73 -20.06 -13.85
C ASN A 157 -2.02 -20.97 -12.65
N PRO A 158 -1.88 -22.33 -12.80
CA PRO A 158 -2.23 -23.30 -11.76
C PRO A 158 -1.20 -23.42 -10.63
N ASN A 159 -0.07 -22.74 -10.70
CA ASN A 159 0.96 -22.78 -9.65
C ASN A 159 0.51 -21.94 -8.45
N LEU A 160 -0.23 -22.56 -7.52
CA LEU A 160 -0.86 -21.93 -6.38
C LEU A 160 -0.33 -22.50 -5.06
N ASP A 161 0.11 -21.64 -4.16
CA ASP A 161 0.30 -22.04 -2.76
C ASP A 161 -1.05 -22.01 -2.01
N ARG A 162 -1.75 -23.14 -2.05
CA ARG A 162 -3.06 -23.29 -1.39
C ARG A 162 -2.99 -23.15 0.12
N ARG A 163 -1.84 -23.48 0.74
CA ARG A 163 -1.63 -23.35 2.18
C ARG A 163 -1.60 -21.88 2.58
N MET A 164 -0.81 -21.06 1.87
CA MET A 164 -0.72 -19.63 2.12
C MET A 164 -2.02 -18.90 1.77
N MET A 165 -2.69 -19.28 0.69
CA MET A 165 -4.04 -18.79 0.38
C MET A 165 -5.01 -19.02 1.55
N GLY A 166 -5.01 -20.23 2.13
CA GLY A 166 -5.87 -20.56 3.27
C GLY A 166 -5.52 -19.77 4.53
N LYS A 167 -4.24 -19.42 4.74
CA LYS A 167 -3.80 -18.56 5.86
C LYS A 167 -4.22 -17.12 5.63
N PHE A 168 -4.04 -16.60 4.42
CA PHE A 168 -4.45 -15.24 4.08
C PHE A 168 -5.97 -15.08 4.16
N LYS A 169 -6.74 -16.06 3.68
CA LYS A 169 -8.20 -16.05 3.83
C LYS A 169 -8.63 -16.01 5.31
N ARG A 170 -8.01 -16.83 6.17
CA ARG A 170 -8.30 -16.79 7.61
C ARG A 170 -7.95 -15.44 8.23
N PHE A 171 -6.83 -14.81 7.83
CA PHE A 171 -6.50 -13.47 8.27
C PHE A 171 -7.61 -12.46 7.90
N VAL A 172 -8.08 -12.49 6.65
CA VAL A 172 -9.17 -11.62 6.17
C VAL A 172 -10.45 -11.84 6.99
N ASP A 173 -10.84 -13.11 7.17
CA ASP A 173 -12.06 -13.49 7.89
C ASP A 173 -11.98 -13.11 9.38
N ASN A 174 -10.87 -13.44 10.06
CA ASN A 174 -10.68 -13.18 11.49
C ASN A 174 -10.63 -11.69 11.84
N ASN A 175 -10.17 -10.85 10.91
CA ASN A 175 -10.11 -9.39 11.11
C ASN A 175 -11.35 -8.66 10.56
N ALA A 176 -12.38 -9.41 10.15
CA ALA A 176 -13.61 -8.88 9.54
C ALA A 176 -13.34 -7.92 8.36
N LEU A 177 -12.29 -8.23 7.58
CA LEU A 177 -11.95 -7.47 6.39
C LEU A 177 -12.83 -7.88 5.21
N LYS A 178 -13.09 -6.92 4.35
CA LYS A 178 -13.81 -7.14 3.10
C LYS A 178 -12.95 -6.64 1.94
N GLU A 179 -12.76 -7.51 0.94
CA GLU A 179 -12.08 -7.12 -0.28
C GLU A 179 -12.87 -6.03 -1.01
N LEU A 180 -12.18 -4.94 -1.40
CA LEU A 180 -12.76 -3.91 -2.24
C LEU A 180 -12.77 -4.37 -3.70
N PHE A 181 -13.88 -4.11 -4.38
CA PHE A 181 -14.01 -4.48 -5.78
C PHE A 181 -13.06 -3.68 -6.65
N LEU A 182 -12.26 -4.38 -7.46
CA LEU A 182 -11.34 -3.76 -8.41
C LEU A 182 -12.06 -3.51 -9.74
N HIS A 183 -12.17 -2.24 -10.13
CA HIS A 183 -12.70 -1.87 -11.43
C HIS A 183 -11.60 -1.79 -12.50
N GLY A 184 -11.94 -2.11 -13.74
CA GLY A 184 -11.07 -1.95 -14.90
C GLY A 184 -10.22 -3.19 -15.21
N ARG A 185 -9.25 -3.55 -14.36
CA ARG A 185 -8.33 -4.67 -14.63
C ARG A 185 -8.60 -5.84 -13.68
N LYS A 186 -8.54 -7.05 -14.21
CA LYS A 186 -8.63 -8.27 -13.39
C LYS A 186 -7.36 -8.50 -12.56
N PHE A 187 -6.20 -8.19 -13.12
CA PHE A 187 -4.89 -8.39 -12.48
C PHE A 187 -4.18 -7.06 -12.32
N THR A 188 -3.46 -6.90 -11.20
CA THR A 188 -2.72 -5.68 -10.86
C THR A 188 -1.22 -5.81 -11.09
N TRP A 189 -0.70 -7.04 -11.22
CA TRP A 189 0.72 -7.33 -11.37
C TRP A 189 1.01 -8.28 -12.54
N SER A 190 2.18 -8.09 -13.17
CA SER A 190 2.74 -8.95 -14.22
C SER A 190 4.24 -9.12 -14.01
N ASN A 191 4.78 -10.31 -14.31
CA ASN A 191 6.22 -10.53 -14.35
C ASN A 191 6.87 -10.12 -15.69
N GLU A 192 6.09 -9.58 -16.63
CA GLU A 192 6.55 -9.03 -17.92
C GLU A 192 7.36 -9.99 -18.82
N ARG A 193 7.18 -11.32 -18.64
CA ARG A 193 7.79 -12.34 -19.51
C ARG A 193 6.96 -12.55 -20.78
N GLU A 194 7.51 -13.23 -21.80
CA GLU A 194 6.77 -13.58 -23.04
C GLU A 194 5.45 -14.31 -22.74
N THR A 195 5.48 -15.26 -21.79
CA THR A 195 4.27 -15.87 -21.24
C THR A 195 4.08 -15.35 -19.81
N PRO A 196 3.32 -14.27 -19.61
CA PRO A 196 3.30 -13.58 -18.34
C PRO A 196 2.51 -14.34 -17.28
N THR A 197 3.04 -14.37 -16.07
CA THR A 197 2.25 -14.62 -14.87
C THR A 197 1.58 -13.31 -14.48
N LEU A 198 0.26 -13.35 -14.37
CA LEU A 198 -0.57 -12.22 -13.95
C LEU A 198 -1.16 -12.54 -12.60
N THR A 199 -1.16 -11.57 -11.70
CA THR A 199 -1.66 -11.73 -10.33
C THR A 199 -2.42 -10.48 -9.89
N LYS A 200 -3.47 -10.67 -9.11
CA LYS A 200 -4.12 -9.63 -8.32
C LYS A 200 -3.51 -9.71 -6.90
N ILE A 201 -2.76 -8.70 -6.51
CA ILE A 201 -2.04 -8.61 -5.24
C ILE A 201 -2.35 -7.30 -4.56
#